data_89002cf8b8d7489cbadfd36f4cd9ba63
#
_entry.id   89002cf8b8d7489cbadfd36f4cd9ba63
#
_cell.length_a   1.000
_cell.length_b   1.000
_cell.length_c   1.000
_cell.angle_alpha   90.00
_cell.angle_beta   90.00
_cell.angle_gamma   90.00
#
_symmetry.space_group_name_H-M   'P 1'
#
loop_
_entity.id
_entity.type
_entity.pdbx_description
1 polymer ?
#
loop_
_entity_poly.entity_id
_entity_poly.type
_entity_poly.pdbx_seq_one_letter_code
_entity_poly.pdbx_strand_id
1 'polypeptide(L)'
;MKNTFVRHSTVLCLVVACAAVCALAQDTLDSVLRPPKGSQVAIVVFEDLQCPMCRRTAPLVEQASKTYKIPVVRHDFPLPMHNWSYQAAVMARYFDTHSKALGNEFRDYIFQNQLEVNPQNLRGFAEKFATEHKVDLPFVLDPTGKLAAQVNADRDLGKAIKLDHTPTVYIVSSRNPGKPYIEVKDNSQLYSTIDTMMKE
;
A
#
# COMPACT_ATOMS: atom_id res chain seq x y z
N MET A 1 4.56 -29.07 49.72
CA MET A 1 5.50 -28.31 48.84
C MET A 1 5.39 -28.76 47.39
N LYS A 2 4.23 -28.67 46.71
CA LYS A 2 4.08 -29.15 45.30
C LYS A 2 3.35 -28.18 44.35
N ASN A 3 2.95 -26.99 44.80
CA ASN A 3 2.13 -26.06 43.95
C ASN A 3 2.83 -24.79 43.46
N THR A 4 4.10 -24.54 43.79
CA THR A 4 4.79 -23.30 43.42
C THR A 4 5.52 -23.43 42.07
N PHE A 5 5.89 -24.61 41.64
CA PHE A 5 6.66 -24.84 40.41
C PHE A 5 5.80 -24.69 39.12
N VAL A 6 4.50 -25.04 39.19
CA VAL A 6 3.60 -24.99 38.02
C VAL A 6 3.22 -23.55 37.65
N ARG A 7 3.10 -22.64 38.64
CA ARG A 7 2.73 -21.23 38.40
C ARG A 7 3.83 -20.42 37.70
N HIS A 8 5.10 -20.71 37.96
CA HIS A 8 6.21 -20.01 37.32
C HIS A 8 6.42 -20.46 35.88
N SER A 9 6.15 -21.72 35.55
CA SER A 9 6.27 -22.26 34.19
C SER A 9 5.22 -21.68 33.24
N THR A 10 3.96 -21.50 33.69
CA THR A 10 2.88 -20.93 32.89
C THR A 10 3.06 -19.43 32.64
N VAL A 11 3.56 -18.68 33.63
CA VAL A 11 3.85 -17.23 33.44
C VAL A 11 5.01 -17.05 32.49
N LEU A 12 6.06 -17.87 32.58
CA LEU A 12 7.22 -17.79 31.67
C LEU A 12 6.82 -18.10 30.21
N CYS A 13 5.98 -19.11 29.97
CA CYS A 13 5.48 -19.42 28.64
C CYS A 13 4.61 -18.29 28.04
N LEU A 14 3.78 -17.60 28.84
CA LEU A 14 2.99 -16.48 28.40
C LEU A 14 3.83 -15.26 28.03
N VAL A 15 4.88 -14.96 28.79
CA VAL A 15 5.79 -13.84 28.51
C VAL A 15 6.61 -14.11 27.23
N VAL A 16 7.10 -15.33 27.04
CA VAL A 16 7.86 -15.71 25.84
C VAL A 16 6.97 -15.71 24.61
N ALA A 17 5.72 -16.19 24.70
CA ALA A 17 4.77 -16.14 23.59
C ALA A 17 4.41 -14.70 23.19
N CYS A 18 4.22 -13.80 24.16
CA CYS A 18 3.93 -12.40 23.91
C CYS A 18 5.10 -11.67 23.25
N ALA A 19 6.34 -11.96 23.68
CA ALA A 19 7.55 -11.39 23.09
C ALA A 19 7.76 -11.87 21.63
N ALA A 20 7.47 -13.14 21.34
CA ALA A 20 7.57 -13.68 19.99
C ALA A 20 6.55 -13.04 19.02
N VAL A 21 5.32 -12.82 19.46
CA VAL A 21 4.28 -12.15 18.65
C VAL A 21 4.65 -10.68 18.37
N CYS A 22 5.21 -9.98 19.36
CA CYS A 22 5.69 -8.60 19.16
C CYS A 22 6.86 -8.54 18.18
N ALA A 23 7.80 -9.48 18.24
CA ALA A 23 8.93 -9.54 17.32
C ALA A 23 8.50 -9.80 15.88
N LEU A 24 7.56 -10.72 15.65
CA LEU A 24 7.01 -11.02 14.32
C LEU A 24 6.24 -9.82 13.73
N ALA A 25 5.52 -9.08 14.55
CA ALA A 25 4.81 -7.87 14.11
C ALA A 25 5.79 -6.75 13.73
N GLN A 26 6.88 -6.60 14.48
CA GLN A 26 7.92 -5.61 14.18
C GLN A 26 8.68 -5.98 12.89
N ASP A 27 9.02 -7.24 12.67
CA ASP A 27 9.66 -7.72 11.44
C ASP A 27 8.77 -7.45 10.20
N THR A 28 7.45 -7.57 10.36
CA THR A 28 6.49 -7.27 9.27
C THR A 28 6.48 -5.77 8.95
N LEU A 29 6.36 -4.91 9.96
CA LEU A 29 6.42 -3.46 9.80
C LEU A 29 7.73 -3.03 9.12
N ASP A 30 8.84 -3.52 9.63
CA ASP A 30 10.17 -3.21 9.10
C ASP A 30 10.37 -3.71 7.67
N SER A 31 9.74 -4.81 7.26
CA SER A 31 9.85 -5.33 5.90
C SER A 31 9.04 -4.50 4.89
N VAL A 32 7.89 -3.97 5.32
CA VAL A 32 6.96 -3.18 4.48
C VAL A 32 7.37 -1.73 4.37
N LEU A 33 7.75 -1.13 5.51
CA LEU A 33 8.05 0.30 5.60
C LEU A 33 9.54 0.54 5.37
N ARG A 34 10.05 0.04 4.22
CA ARG A 34 11.43 0.26 3.76
C ARG A 34 11.46 0.80 2.34
N PRO A 35 12.45 1.62 2.01
CA PRO A 35 12.67 2.03 0.63
C PRO A 35 12.97 0.81 -0.25
N PRO A 36 12.53 0.80 -1.51
CA PRO A 36 12.88 -0.24 -2.46
C PRO A 36 14.39 -0.24 -2.74
N LYS A 37 14.90 -1.40 -3.18
CA LYS A 37 16.33 -1.58 -3.50
C LYS A 37 16.82 -0.49 -4.46
N GLY A 38 17.91 0.17 -4.09
CA GLY A 38 18.51 1.26 -4.86
C GLY A 38 18.04 2.66 -4.46
N SER A 39 17.09 2.78 -3.53
CA SER A 39 16.62 4.06 -3.00
C SER A 39 16.88 4.15 -1.49
N GLN A 40 17.25 5.34 -1.02
CA GLN A 40 17.45 5.58 0.41
C GLN A 40 16.18 6.11 1.09
N VAL A 41 15.34 6.81 0.34
CA VAL A 41 14.07 7.36 0.79
C VAL A 41 12.99 7.02 -0.22
N ALA A 42 11.77 6.73 0.22
CA ALA A 42 10.63 6.47 -0.64
C ALA A 42 9.32 6.93 0.03
N ILE A 43 8.29 7.10 -0.79
CA ILE A 43 6.92 7.27 -0.33
C ILE A 43 6.25 5.90 -0.42
N VAL A 44 5.69 5.40 0.68
CA VAL A 44 4.85 4.20 0.71
C VAL A 44 3.42 4.65 0.94
N VAL A 45 2.52 4.25 0.06
CA VAL A 45 1.10 4.62 0.17
C VAL A 45 0.21 3.38 0.11
N PHE A 46 -0.71 3.28 1.08
CA PHE A 46 -1.83 2.34 1.04
C PHE A 46 -3.06 3.12 0.56
N GLU A 47 -3.61 2.69 -0.56
CA GLU A 47 -4.65 3.44 -1.24
C GLU A 47 -5.81 2.57 -1.71
N ASP A 48 -6.95 3.21 -1.87
CA ASP A 48 -8.18 2.62 -2.39
C ASP A 48 -8.66 3.46 -3.57
N LEU A 49 -8.81 2.84 -4.74
CA LEU A 49 -9.14 3.54 -5.98
C LEU A 49 -10.54 4.19 -5.98
N GLN A 50 -11.42 3.78 -5.05
CA GLN A 50 -12.74 4.40 -4.88
C GLN A 50 -12.77 5.43 -3.75
N CYS A 51 -11.71 5.55 -2.93
CA CYS A 51 -11.66 6.48 -1.82
C CYS A 51 -11.47 7.94 -2.31
N PRO A 52 -12.38 8.88 -1.97
CA PRO A 52 -12.27 10.27 -2.41
C PRO A 52 -11.02 10.97 -1.86
N MET A 53 -10.57 10.59 -0.66
CA MET A 53 -9.34 11.15 -0.07
C MET A 53 -8.11 10.66 -0.82
N CYS A 54 -8.06 9.38 -1.24
CA CYS A 54 -6.97 8.87 -2.09
C CYS A 54 -6.87 9.64 -3.40
N ARG A 55 -8.00 9.93 -4.06
CA ARG A 55 -8.05 10.76 -5.25
C ARG A 55 -7.43 12.16 -5.05
N ARG A 56 -7.64 12.76 -3.89
CA ARG A 56 -7.06 14.09 -3.56
C ARG A 56 -5.58 14.00 -3.23
N THR A 57 -5.14 12.91 -2.61
CA THR A 57 -3.76 12.73 -2.16
C THR A 57 -2.84 12.26 -3.29
N ALA A 58 -3.33 11.44 -4.23
CA ALA A 58 -2.52 10.86 -5.29
C ALA A 58 -1.71 11.90 -6.10
N PRO A 59 -2.27 13.03 -6.59
CA PRO A 59 -1.49 14.02 -7.33
C PRO A 59 -0.42 14.70 -6.46
N LEU A 60 -0.64 14.85 -5.15
CA LEU A 60 0.35 15.43 -4.24
C LEU A 60 1.54 14.47 -4.03
N VAL A 61 1.27 13.18 -3.87
CA VAL A 61 2.29 12.12 -3.77
C VAL A 61 3.10 12.06 -5.05
N GLU A 62 2.45 12.08 -6.21
CA GLU A 62 3.12 12.06 -7.52
C GLU A 62 4.01 13.30 -7.73
N GLN A 63 3.51 14.48 -7.38
CA GLN A 63 4.28 15.72 -7.45
C GLN A 63 5.50 15.68 -6.51
N ALA A 64 5.32 15.21 -5.27
CA ALA A 64 6.41 15.08 -4.31
C ALA A 64 7.47 14.09 -4.82
N SER A 65 7.05 12.94 -5.33
CA SER A 65 7.94 11.95 -5.95
C SER A 65 8.82 12.55 -7.05
N LYS A 66 8.22 13.32 -7.96
CA LYS A 66 8.94 14.00 -9.05
C LYS A 66 9.89 15.08 -8.52
N THR A 67 9.44 15.88 -7.55
CA THR A 67 10.24 16.97 -6.97
C THR A 67 11.50 16.45 -6.28
N TYR A 68 11.35 15.40 -5.47
CA TYR A 68 12.46 14.82 -4.70
C TYR A 68 13.19 13.68 -5.42
N LYS A 69 12.69 13.25 -6.58
CA LYS A 69 13.20 12.10 -7.36
C LYS A 69 13.28 10.83 -6.51
N ILE A 70 12.27 10.59 -5.69
CA ILE A 70 12.13 9.40 -4.84
C ILE A 70 10.99 8.51 -5.34
N PRO A 71 11.11 7.19 -5.25
CA PRO A 71 10.07 6.29 -5.73
C PRO A 71 8.82 6.31 -4.84
N VAL A 72 7.67 6.00 -5.46
CA VAL A 72 6.42 5.69 -4.78
C VAL A 72 6.19 4.18 -4.82
N VAL A 73 5.95 3.58 -3.66
CA VAL A 73 5.51 2.20 -3.51
C VAL A 73 4.02 2.23 -3.17
N ARG A 74 3.19 1.72 -4.09
CA ARG A 74 1.73 1.70 -3.93
C ARG A 74 1.26 0.31 -3.51
N HIS A 75 0.50 0.25 -2.43
CA HIS A 75 -0.20 -0.92 -1.93
C HIS A 75 -1.71 -0.75 -2.12
N ASP A 76 -2.34 -1.72 -2.75
CA ASP A 76 -3.78 -1.70 -2.97
C ASP A 76 -4.51 -2.13 -1.69
N PHE A 77 -5.23 -1.20 -1.06
CA PHE A 77 -5.99 -1.44 0.18
C PHE A 77 -7.48 -1.12 0.02
N PRO A 78 -8.21 -1.86 -0.85
CA PRO A 78 -9.63 -1.65 -1.07
C PRO A 78 -10.44 -1.90 0.21
N LEU A 79 -11.20 -0.88 0.63
CA LEU A 79 -12.03 -0.92 1.82
C LEU A 79 -13.34 -1.68 1.57
N PRO A 80 -13.89 -2.40 2.56
CA PRO A 80 -15.07 -3.25 2.37
C PRO A 80 -16.33 -2.49 1.92
N MET A 81 -16.44 -1.18 2.26
CA MET A 81 -17.58 -0.36 1.86
C MET A 81 -17.52 0.12 0.41
N HIS A 82 -16.39 -0.02 -0.27
CA HIS A 82 -16.18 0.43 -1.63
C HIS A 82 -16.42 -0.71 -2.62
N ASN A 83 -17.53 -0.65 -3.34
CA ASN A 83 -18.08 -1.79 -4.07
C ASN A 83 -17.41 -2.12 -5.42
N TRP A 84 -16.56 -1.23 -5.96
CA TRP A 84 -15.78 -1.49 -7.18
C TRP A 84 -14.27 -1.38 -6.99
N SER A 85 -13.82 -0.90 -5.85
CA SER A 85 -12.41 -0.65 -5.56
C SER A 85 -11.54 -1.91 -5.69
N TYR A 86 -12.02 -3.06 -5.18
CA TYR A 86 -11.29 -4.33 -5.29
C TYR A 86 -11.06 -4.74 -6.74
N GLN A 87 -12.09 -4.62 -7.58
CA GLN A 87 -11.97 -4.97 -9.00
C GLN A 87 -11.04 -4.00 -9.72
N ALA A 88 -11.10 -2.71 -9.41
CA ALA A 88 -10.18 -1.71 -9.97
C ALA A 88 -8.72 -2.01 -9.58
N ALA A 89 -8.47 -2.43 -8.34
CA ALA A 89 -7.14 -2.86 -7.88
C ALA A 89 -6.64 -4.09 -8.66
N VAL A 90 -7.50 -5.10 -8.88
CA VAL A 90 -7.15 -6.27 -9.70
C VAL A 90 -6.81 -5.86 -11.14
N MET A 91 -7.55 -4.91 -11.73
CA MET A 91 -7.25 -4.37 -13.06
C MET A 91 -5.92 -3.61 -13.07
N ALA A 92 -5.63 -2.83 -12.03
CA ALA A 92 -4.34 -2.16 -11.89
C ALA A 92 -3.19 -3.17 -11.82
N ARG A 93 -3.36 -4.29 -11.11
CA ARG A 93 -2.38 -5.40 -11.10
C ARG A 93 -2.20 -6.04 -12.46
N TYR A 94 -3.24 -6.11 -13.29
CA TYR A 94 -3.09 -6.56 -14.66
C TYR A 94 -2.14 -5.64 -15.45
N PHE A 95 -2.33 -4.34 -15.39
CA PHE A 95 -1.44 -3.38 -16.05
C PHE A 95 -0.02 -3.39 -15.44
N ASP A 96 0.13 -3.66 -14.14
CA ASP A 96 1.42 -3.91 -13.49
C ASP A 96 2.20 -5.07 -14.13
N THR A 97 1.53 -6.05 -14.74
CA THR A 97 2.21 -7.18 -15.42
C THR A 97 2.94 -6.75 -16.69
N HIS A 98 2.52 -5.64 -17.31
CA HIS A 98 3.19 -5.06 -18.47
C HIS A 98 4.35 -4.15 -18.03
N SER A 99 4.09 -3.25 -17.09
CA SER A 99 5.10 -2.48 -16.37
C SER A 99 4.49 -1.82 -15.12
N LYS A 100 5.32 -1.59 -14.09
CA LYS A 100 4.88 -0.83 -12.90
C LYS A 100 4.44 0.60 -13.24
N ALA A 101 5.08 1.22 -14.24
CA ALA A 101 4.68 2.53 -14.73
C ALA A 101 3.25 2.51 -15.27
N LEU A 102 2.93 1.54 -16.13
CA LEU A 102 1.60 1.42 -16.74
C LEU A 102 0.51 1.14 -15.68
N GLY A 103 0.80 0.28 -14.69
CA GLY A 103 -0.13 0.04 -13.60
C GLY A 103 -0.36 1.28 -12.73
N ASN A 104 0.67 2.11 -12.51
CA ASN A 104 0.53 3.38 -11.82
C ASN A 104 -0.27 4.40 -12.65
N GLU A 105 -0.02 4.49 -13.95
CA GLU A 105 -0.79 5.33 -14.87
C GLU A 105 -2.27 4.94 -14.89
N PHE A 106 -2.58 3.64 -14.85
CA PHE A 106 -3.96 3.18 -14.73
C PHE A 106 -4.61 3.59 -13.39
N ARG A 107 -3.89 3.49 -12.27
CA ARG A 107 -4.41 3.98 -10.98
C ARG A 107 -4.71 5.48 -11.02
N ASP A 108 -3.81 6.25 -11.59
CA ASP A 108 -3.98 7.70 -11.73
C ASP A 108 -5.14 8.04 -12.68
N TYR A 109 -5.31 7.29 -13.78
CA TYR A 109 -6.44 7.41 -14.69
C TYR A 109 -7.78 7.12 -14.00
N ILE A 110 -7.84 6.08 -13.16
CA ILE A 110 -9.04 5.78 -12.36
C ILE A 110 -9.31 6.88 -11.34
N PHE A 111 -8.31 7.42 -10.66
CA PHE A 111 -8.50 8.57 -9.76
C PHE A 111 -9.02 9.82 -10.49
N GLN A 112 -8.53 10.11 -11.68
CA GLN A 112 -9.02 11.24 -12.49
C GLN A 112 -10.49 11.09 -12.85
N ASN A 113 -10.93 9.88 -13.17
CA ASN A 113 -12.29 9.56 -13.57
C ASN A 113 -13.18 9.03 -12.45
N GLN A 114 -12.73 9.06 -11.20
CA GLN A 114 -13.36 8.38 -10.06
C GLN A 114 -14.84 8.71 -9.86
N LEU A 115 -15.26 9.94 -10.17
CA LEU A 115 -16.64 10.37 -10.01
C LEU A 115 -17.60 9.77 -11.05
N GLU A 116 -17.07 9.29 -12.17
CA GLU A 116 -17.82 8.70 -13.27
C GLU A 116 -17.81 7.17 -13.21
N VAL A 117 -16.80 6.58 -12.52
CA VAL A 117 -16.62 5.14 -12.40
C VAL A 117 -17.66 4.54 -11.45
N ASN A 118 -18.24 3.43 -11.88
CA ASN A 118 -19.15 2.60 -11.09
C ASN A 118 -18.96 1.13 -11.44
N PRO A 119 -19.60 0.15 -10.71
CA PRO A 119 -19.41 -1.28 -10.99
C PRO A 119 -19.76 -1.72 -12.41
N GLN A 120 -20.71 -1.03 -13.06
CA GLN A 120 -21.22 -1.39 -14.38
C GLN A 120 -20.30 -0.92 -15.52
N ASN A 121 -19.59 0.21 -15.32
CA ASN A 121 -18.75 0.81 -16.37
C ASN A 121 -17.24 0.71 -16.13
N LEU A 122 -16.78 0.24 -14.95
CA LEU A 122 -15.36 0.13 -14.61
C LEU A 122 -14.55 -0.61 -15.69
N ARG A 123 -15.12 -1.70 -16.23
CA ARG A 123 -14.45 -2.44 -17.31
C ARG A 123 -14.28 -1.59 -18.56
N GLY A 124 -15.26 -0.78 -18.93
CA GLY A 124 -15.18 0.13 -20.08
C GLY A 124 -14.05 1.17 -19.92
N PHE A 125 -13.83 1.66 -18.69
CA PHE A 125 -12.66 2.52 -18.41
C PHE A 125 -11.35 1.77 -18.62
N ALA A 126 -11.26 0.52 -18.16
CA ALA A 126 -10.06 -0.29 -18.38
C ALA A 126 -9.82 -0.60 -19.86
N GLU A 127 -10.87 -0.89 -20.64
CA GLU A 127 -10.79 -1.12 -22.09
C GLU A 127 -10.34 0.13 -22.85
N LYS A 128 -10.87 1.30 -22.48
CA LYS A 128 -10.44 2.57 -23.05
C LYS A 128 -8.96 2.84 -22.77
N PHE A 129 -8.53 2.71 -21.52
CA PHE A 129 -7.13 2.87 -21.12
C PHE A 129 -6.22 1.88 -21.86
N ALA A 130 -6.60 0.61 -21.94
CA ALA A 130 -5.84 -0.43 -22.64
C ALA A 130 -5.67 -0.09 -24.13
N THR A 131 -6.74 0.40 -24.78
CA THR A 131 -6.72 0.84 -26.20
C THR A 131 -5.75 2.01 -26.41
N GLU A 132 -5.79 3.02 -25.54
CA GLU A 132 -4.93 4.20 -25.61
C GLU A 132 -3.45 3.84 -25.44
N HIS A 133 -3.15 2.82 -24.60
CA HIS A 133 -1.80 2.33 -24.34
C HIS A 133 -1.37 1.14 -25.22
N LYS A 134 -2.23 0.71 -26.18
CA LYS A 134 -1.99 -0.42 -27.08
C LYS A 134 -1.68 -1.72 -26.35
N VAL A 135 -2.40 -1.95 -25.27
CA VAL A 135 -2.33 -3.16 -24.44
C VAL A 135 -3.57 -4.00 -24.73
N ASP A 136 -3.38 -5.30 -24.91
CA ASP A 136 -4.52 -6.24 -25.01
C ASP A 136 -5.17 -6.39 -23.62
N LEU A 137 -6.49 -6.36 -23.57
CA LEU A 137 -7.27 -6.57 -22.34
C LEU A 137 -8.13 -7.81 -22.48
N PRO A 138 -7.72 -8.97 -21.96
CA PRO A 138 -8.47 -10.20 -22.13
C PRO A 138 -9.83 -10.14 -21.43
N PHE A 139 -10.80 -10.92 -21.93
CA PHE A 139 -12.14 -10.99 -21.33
C PHE A 139 -12.09 -11.41 -19.86
N VAL A 140 -11.27 -12.42 -19.53
CA VAL A 140 -10.99 -12.84 -18.15
C VAL A 140 -9.59 -12.36 -17.77
N LEU A 141 -9.52 -11.33 -16.90
CA LEU A 141 -8.25 -10.70 -16.52
C LEU A 141 -7.38 -11.57 -15.60
N ASP A 142 -8.00 -12.32 -14.72
CA ASP A 142 -7.30 -13.10 -13.69
C ASP A 142 -7.82 -14.55 -13.61
N PRO A 143 -7.59 -15.36 -14.66
CA PRO A 143 -8.11 -16.73 -14.71
C PRO A 143 -7.52 -17.65 -13.64
N THR A 144 -6.39 -17.28 -13.04
CA THR A 144 -5.69 -18.07 -12.03
C THR A 144 -5.82 -17.52 -10.62
N GLY A 145 -6.45 -16.35 -10.44
CA GLY A 145 -6.54 -15.66 -9.15
C GLY A 145 -5.22 -15.01 -8.68
N LYS A 146 -4.21 -14.96 -9.53
CA LYS A 146 -2.88 -14.43 -9.17
C LYS A 146 -2.91 -12.93 -8.87
N LEU A 147 -3.65 -12.15 -9.64
CA LEU A 147 -3.76 -10.70 -9.45
C LEU A 147 -4.57 -10.39 -8.19
N ALA A 148 -5.67 -11.09 -7.99
CA ALA A 148 -6.46 -11.03 -6.77
C ALA A 148 -5.64 -11.40 -5.53
N ALA A 149 -4.78 -12.41 -5.61
CA ALA A 149 -3.88 -12.80 -4.54
C ALA A 149 -2.89 -11.67 -4.17
N GLN A 150 -2.39 -10.90 -5.14
CA GLN A 150 -1.52 -9.73 -4.88
C GLN A 150 -2.28 -8.62 -4.12
N VAL A 151 -3.51 -8.30 -4.54
CA VAL A 151 -4.36 -7.33 -3.83
C VAL A 151 -4.65 -7.80 -2.41
N ASN A 152 -4.94 -9.09 -2.23
CA ASN A 152 -5.17 -9.66 -0.89
C ASN A 152 -3.91 -9.62 -0.02
N ALA A 153 -2.73 -9.87 -0.59
CA ALA A 153 -1.47 -9.75 0.12
C ALA A 153 -1.23 -8.33 0.63
N ASP A 154 -1.51 -7.29 -0.18
CA ASP A 154 -1.42 -5.89 0.27
C ASP A 154 -2.43 -5.56 1.37
N ARG A 155 -3.68 -6.09 1.25
CA ARG A 155 -4.69 -5.94 2.31
C ARG A 155 -4.26 -6.59 3.62
N ASP A 156 -3.71 -7.80 3.55
CA ASP A 156 -3.25 -8.52 4.74
C ASP A 156 -2.03 -7.83 5.35
N LEU A 157 -1.16 -7.26 4.53
CA LEU A 157 -0.07 -6.42 4.94
C LEU A 157 -0.57 -5.18 5.71
N GLY A 158 -1.52 -4.43 5.13
CA GLY A 158 -2.13 -3.27 5.79
C GLY A 158 -2.81 -3.64 7.11
N LYS A 159 -3.52 -4.79 7.18
CA LYS A 159 -4.11 -5.28 8.44
C LYS A 159 -3.04 -5.63 9.48
N ALA A 160 -1.92 -6.27 9.07
CA ALA A 160 -0.83 -6.63 9.96
C ALA A 160 -0.20 -5.39 10.62
N ILE A 161 -0.13 -4.26 9.90
CA ILE A 161 0.33 -2.98 10.44
C ILE A 161 -0.81 -2.11 11.01
N LYS A 162 -2.01 -2.69 11.15
CA LYS A 162 -3.20 -2.10 11.80
C LYS A 162 -3.70 -0.83 11.09
N LEU A 163 -3.69 -0.81 9.76
CA LEU A 163 -4.30 0.28 9.00
C LEU A 163 -5.83 0.24 9.17
N ASP A 164 -6.42 1.38 9.40
CA ASP A 164 -7.86 1.57 9.60
C ASP A 164 -8.49 2.53 8.58
N HIS A 165 -7.69 3.22 7.77
CA HIS A 165 -8.17 4.19 6.77
C HIS A 165 -7.28 4.23 5.52
N THR A 166 -7.81 4.87 4.48
CA THR A 166 -7.07 5.23 3.25
C THR A 166 -7.32 6.70 2.89
N PRO A 167 -6.32 7.40 2.31
CA PRO A 167 -4.96 6.95 2.12
C PRO A 167 -4.19 6.92 3.44
N THR A 168 -3.27 5.96 3.62
CA THR A 168 -2.23 6.04 4.63
C THR A 168 -0.89 6.19 3.92
N VAL A 169 -0.16 7.26 4.24
CA VAL A 169 1.09 7.63 3.58
C VAL A 169 2.23 7.60 4.58
N TYR A 170 3.29 6.88 4.24
CA TYR A 170 4.54 6.86 5.00
C TYR A 170 5.69 7.40 4.17
N ILE A 171 6.55 8.19 4.78
CA ILE A 171 7.88 8.46 4.24
C ILE A 171 8.84 7.51 4.94
N VAL A 172 9.51 6.69 4.16
CA VAL A 172 10.41 5.65 4.65
C VAL A 172 11.86 5.98 4.28
N SER A 173 12.80 5.66 5.19
CA SER A 173 14.22 5.92 4.99
C SER A 173 15.07 4.77 5.52
N SER A 174 16.12 4.42 4.78
CA SER A 174 17.17 3.50 5.26
C SER A 174 18.33 4.21 5.94
N ARG A 175 18.31 5.54 6.01
CA ARG A 175 19.41 6.36 6.56
C ARG A 175 19.43 6.34 8.07
N ASN A 176 18.28 6.36 8.72
CA ASN A 176 18.14 6.33 10.16
C ASN A 176 17.42 5.07 10.64
N PRO A 177 18.16 4.02 11.07
CA PRO A 177 17.56 2.79 11.57
C PRO A 177 16.67 2.98 12.82
N GLY A 178 16.92 4.03 13.61
CA GLY A 178 16.13 4.35 14.81
C GLY A 178 14.78 4.99 14.48
N LYS A 179 14.61 5.51 13.26
CA LYS A 179 13.37 6.11 12.78
C LYS A 179 13.17 5.82 11.29
N PRO A 180 12.92 4.56 10.93
CA PRO A 180 12.90 4.13 9.53
C PRO A 180 11.71 4.64 8.73
N TYR A 181 10.67 5.14 9.39
CA TYR A 181 9.47 5.69 8.74
C TYR A 181 8.79 6.77 9.58
N ILE A 182 8.07 7.66 8.90
CA ILE A 182 7.14 8.64 9.50
C ILE A 182 5.83 8.56 8.72
N GLU A 183 4.71 8.42 9.44
CA GLU A 183 3.39 8.56 8.86
C GLU A 183 3.05 10.03 8.65
N VAL A 184 2.59 10.37 7.44
CA VAL A 184 2.10 11.71 7.08
C VAL A 184 0.64 11.81 7.50
N LYS A 185 0.37 12.45 8.62
CA LYS A 185 -0.99 12.59 9.17
C LYS A 185 -1.83 13.63 8.42
N ASP A 186 -1.18 14.60 7.82
CA ASP A 186 -1.81 15.67 7.04
C ASP A 186 -1.00 15.91 5.76
N ASN A 187 -1.69 16.02 4.63
CA ASN A 187 -1.07 16.22 3.33
C ASN A 187 -0.17 17.48 3.27
N SER A 188 -0.46 18.52 4.07
CA SER A 188 0.38 19.72 4.19
C SER A 188 1.78 19.43 4.75
N GLN A 189 1.94 18.30 5.48
CA GLN A 189 3.20 17.88 6.07
C GLN A 189 4.04 16.99 5.13
N LEU A 190 3.52 16.62 3.95
CA LEU A 190 4.19 15.66 3.06
C LEU A 190 5.62 16.11 2.72
N TYR A 191 5.77 17.34 2.26
CA TYR A 191 7.08 17.87 1.85
C TYR A 191 8.04 18.02 3.03
N SER A 192 7.59 18.59 4.15
CA SER A 192 8.44 18.76 5.34
C SER A 192 8.86 17.42 5.95
N THR A 193 8.01 16.40 5.85
CA THR A 193 8.34 15.03 6.29
C THR A 193 9.40 14.41 5.39
N ILE A 194 9.31 14.60 4.06
CA ILE A 194 10.34 14.13 3.12
C ILE A 194 11.65 14.85 3.41
N ASP A 195 11.63 16.19 3.59
CA ASP A 195 12.83 16.98 3.93
C ASP A 195 13.52 16.46 5.18
N THR A 196 12.75 16.11 6.21
CA THR A 196 13.27 15.53 7.46
C THR A 196 13.95 14.20 7.18
N MET A 197 13.27 13.28 6.49
CA MET A 197 13.78 11.92 6.22
C MET A 197 14.94 11.88 5.21
N MET A 198 15.14 12.95 4.44
CA MET A 198 16.28 13.08 3.53
C MET A 198 17.52 13.65 4.21
N LYS A 199 17.37 14.38 5.31
CA LYS A 199 18.50 14.99 6.07
C LYS A 199 19.11 14.03 7.09
N GLU A 200 18.31 13.10 7.60
CA GLU A 200 18.74 12.08 8.56
C GLU A 200 19.51 10.95 7.83
#